data_b3af34a19a9580ca464ba3e0c96605cd
#
_entry.id   b3af34a19a9580ca464ba3e0c96605cd
#
_cell.length_a   1.000
_cell.length_b   1.000
_cell.length_c   1.000
_cell.angle_alpha   90.00
_cell.angle_beta   90.00
_cell.angle_gamma   90.00
#
_symmetry.space_group_name_H-M   'P 1'
#
loop_
_entity.id
_entity.type
_entity.pdbx_description
1 polymer ?
#
loop_
_entity_poly.entity_id
_entity_poly.type
_entity_poly.pdbx_seq_one_letter_code
_entity_poly.pdbx_strand_id
1 'polypeptide(L)'
;MLEAYRTHIAERAIQGIPPEPLSAEQTADLVELLKNPPTGEESTLIDLLRNRVPAGVDQAAYVKASFLSAITTGDVTSSLVSPVEATEILGTMLGGYNIEALIACLDNDDLAATAVTALSHTLLMFDAFHDVDEKAKNGNAYAMQVMQSWAAGEWFTSRKQLEDKITLTVF
;
A
#
# COMPACT_ATOMS: atom_id res chain seq x y z
N MET A 1 -2.23 -11.02 21.80
CA MET A 1 -2.59 -11.24 20.39
C MET A 1 -1.95 -12.50 19.81
N LEU A 2 -0.61 -12.67 19.79
CA LEU A 2 0.09 -13.76 19.07
C LEU A 2 -0.39 -15.19 19.45
N GLU A 3 -0.47 -15.53 20.76
CA GLU A 3 -0.92 -16.86 21.18
C GLU A 3 -2.37 -17.17 20.75
N ALA A 4 -3.26 -16.19 20.88
CA ALA A 4 -4.65 -16.36 20.41
C ALA A 4 -4.73 -16.60 18.90
N TYR A 5 -3.90 -15.90 18.11
CA TYR A 5 -3.87 -16.10 16.66
C TYR A 5 -3.21 -17.44 16.28
N ARG A 6 -2.19 -17.91 17.00
CA ARG A 6 -1.63 -19.27 16.83
C ARG A 6 -2.66 -20.35 17.10
N THR A 7 -3.44 -20.21 18.16
CA THR A 7 -4.55 -21.13 18.46
C THR A 7 -5.56 -21.16 17.31
N HIS A 8 -5.97 -19.97 16.84
CA HIS A 8 -6.86 -19.85 15.68
C HIS A 8 -6.29 -20.53 14.42
N ILE A 9 -5.00 -20.35 14.12
CA ILE A 9 -4.34 -21.04 13.01
C ILE A 9 -4.45 -22.55 13.16
N ALA A 10 -4.16 -23.10 14.36
CA ALA A 10 -4.21 -24.52 14.62
C ALA A 10 -5.62 -25.11 14.50
N GLU A 11 -6.63 -24.43 15.01
CA GLU A 11 -8.04 -24.83 14.91
C GLU A 11 -8.52 -24.85 13.45
N ARG A 12 -8.13 -23.86 12.65
CA ARG A 12 -8.48 -23.78 11.23
C ARG A 12 -7.76 -24.86 10.42
N ALA A 13 -6.50 -25.16 10.75
CA ALA A 13 -5.70 -26.20 10.09
C ALA A 13 -6.34 -27.59 10.27
N ILE A 14 -6.93 -27.90 11.44
CA ILE A 14 -7.66 -29.16 11.68
C ILE A 14 -8.85 -29.29 10.72
N GLN A 15 -9.48 -28.17 10.35
CA GLN A 15 -10.60 -28.13 9.43
C GLN A 15 -10.18 -28.11 7.95
N GLY A 16 -8.87 -28.03 7.66
CA GLY A 16 -8.33 -27.92 6.29
C GLY A 16 -8.61 -26.59 5.62
N ILE A 17 -8.87 -25.52 6.38
CA ILE A 17 -9.15 -24.18 5.88
C ILE A 17 -8.08 -23.17 6.34
N PRO A 18 -7.78 -22.12 5.56
CA PRO A 18 -6.80 -21.11 5.95
C PRO A 18 -7.28 -20.29 7.15
N PRO A 19 -6.37 -19.77 7.98
CA PRO A 19 -6.73 -18.85 9.05
C PRO A 19 -7.36 -17.56 8.50
N GLU A 20 -8.21 -16.94 9.28
CA GLU A 20 -8.81 -15.65 8.92
C GLU A 20 -7.76 -14.53 8.91
N PRO A 21 -7.94 -13.48 8.11
CA PRO A 21 -7.13 -12.27 8.21
C PRO A 21 -7.25 -11.65 9.61
N LEU A 22 -6.27 -10.83 9.98
CA LEU A 22 -6.31 -10.09 11.23
C LEU A 22 -7.46 -9.06 11.22
N SER A 23 -8.18 -8.97 12.33
CA SER A 23 -9.14 -7.91 12.56
C SER A 23 -8.45 -6.56 12.78
N ALA A 24 -9.21 -5.46 12.81
CA ALA A 24 -8.68 -4.13 13.12
C ALA A 24 -8.04 -4.08 14.52
N GLU A 25 -8.65 -4.71 15.53
CA GLU A 25 -8.12 -4.79 16.88
C GLU A 25 -6.82 -5.58 16.92
N GLN A 26 -6.80 -6.76 16.30
CA GLN A 26 -5.57 -7.57 16.20
C GLN A 26 -4.46 -6.86 15.42
N THR A 27 -4.81 -6.06 14.41
CA THR A 27 -3.85 -5.25 13.65
C THR A 27 -3.30 -4.11 14.51
N ALA A 28 -4.12 -3.48 15.35
CA ALA A 28 -3.65 -2.49 16.30
C ALA A 28 -2.68 -3.10 17.34
N ASP A 29 -2.99 -4.27 17.86
CA ASP A 29 -2.08 -5.01 18.74
C ASP A 29 -0.76 -5.37 18.04
N LEU A 30 -0.84 -5.80 16.76
CA LEU A 30 0.35 -6.07 15.94
C LEU A 30 1.23 -4.83 15.78
N VAL A 31 0.64 -3.67 15.56
CA VAL A 31 1.36 -2.39 15.45
C VAL A 31 2.13 -2.09 16.73
N GLU A 32 1.54 -2.30 17.90
CA GLU A 32 2.25 -2.09 19.19
C GLU A 32 3.42 -3.07 19.35
N LEU A 33 3.27 -4.32 18.90
CA LEU A 33 4.37 -5.29 18.91
C LEU A 33 5.47 -4.94 17.89
N LEU A 34 5.13 -4.36 16.74
CA LEU A 34 6.11 -3.90 15.74
C LEU A 34 6.92 -2.69 16.20
N LYS A 35 6.37 -1.87 17.08
CA LYS A 35 7.11 -0.77 17.72
C LYS A 35 8.11 -1.28 18.76
N ASN A 36 7.76 -2.34 19.50
CA ASN A 36 8.56 -2.94 20.55
C ASN A 36 8.55 -4.47 20.42
N PRO A 37 9.30 -5.05 19.44
CA PRO A 37 9.19 -6.46 19.14
C PRO A 37 9.73 -7.34 20.26
N PRO A 38 8.97 -8.37 20.69
CA PRO A 38 9.47 -9.39 21.57
C PRO A 38 10.57 -10.20 20.87
N THR A 39 11.62 -10.55 21.61
CA THR A 39 12.73 -11.34 21.09
C THR A 39 12.24 -12.71 20.58
N GLY A 40 12.62 -13.02 19.34
CA GLY A 40 12.28 -14.29 18.67
C GLY A 40 10.95 -14.27 17.91
N GLU A 41 10.21 -13.16 17.93
CA GLU A 41 8.96 -13.00 17.17
C GLU A 41 9.09 -12.15 15.90
N GLU A 42 10.26 -11.64 15.63
CA GLU A 42 10.52 -10.64 14.58
C GLU A 42 9.99 -11.09 13.19
N SER A 43 10.32 -12.31 12.80
CA SER A 43 9.88 -12.87 11.51
C SER A 43 8.37 -13.10 11.47
N THR A 44 7.77 -13.52 12.58
CA THR A 44 6.33 -13.72 12.70
C THR A 44 5.59 -12.39 12.55
N LEU A 45 6.06 -11.33 13.21
CA LEU A 45 5.43 -10.00 13.15
C LEU A 45 5.46 -9.42 11.73
N ILE A 46 6.58 -9.57 11.02
CA ILE A 46 6.70 -9.12 9.63
C ILE A 46 5.79 -9.94 8.70
N ASP A 47 5.73 -11.26 8.87
CA ASP A 47 4.82 -12.11 8.10
C ASP A 47 3.36 -11.72 8.31
N LEU A 48 2.95 -11.48 9.55
CA LEU A 48 1.60 -11.03 9.88
C LEU A 48 1.28 -9.67 9.21
N LEU A 49 2.19 -8.72 9.30
CA LEU A 49 2.02 -7.40 8.69
C LEU A 49 1.87 -7.48 7.16
N ARG A 50 2.72 -8.27 6.51
CA ARG A 50 2.75 -8.37 5.04
C ARG A 50 1.58 -9.21 4.51
N ASN A 51 1.29 -10.34 5.16
CA ASN A 51 0.50 -11.41 4.54
C ASN A 51 -0.83 -11.68 5.24
N ARG A 52 -1.07 -11.15 6.45
CA ARG A 52 -2.26 -11.48 7.24
C ARG A 52 -3.18 -10.30 7.57
N VAL A 53 -2.71 -9.06 7.35
CA VAL A 53 -3.59 -7.88 7.39
C VAL A 53 -4.24 -7.73 6.02
N PRO A 54 -5.57 -7.57 5.93
CA PRO A 54 -6.24 -7.28 4.67
C PRO A 54 -5.61 -6.08 3.95
N ALA A 55 -5.56 -6.14 2.63
CA ALA A 55 -4.97 -5.09 1.81
C ALA A 55 -6.01 -4.10 1.24
N GLY A 56 -7.28 -4.28 1.58
CA GLY A 56 -8.42 -3.59 0.96
C GLY A 56 -8.90 -2.36 1.71
N VAL A 57 -10.23 -2.24 1.86
CA VAL A 57 -10.92 -1.04 2.37
C VAL A 57 -11.47 -1.21 3.80
N ASP A 58 -11.12 -2.29 4.47
CA ASP A 58 -11.58 -2.56 5.83
C ASP A 58 -10.76 -1.79 6.87
N GLN A 59 -11.24 -1.79 8.13
CA GLN A 59 -10.60 -1.06 9.22
C GLN A 59 -9.19 -1.59 9.57
N ALA A 60 -8.91 -2.87 9.37
CA ALA A 60 -7.57 -3.42 9.58
C ALA A 60 -6.57 -2.86 8.56
N ALA A 61 -6.99 -2.72 7.30
CA ALA A 61 -6.20 -2.08 6.26
C ALA A 61 -5.92 -0.60 6.59
N TYR A 62 -6.91 0.12 7.11
CA TYR A 62 -6.73 1.50 7.57
C TYR A 62 -5.67 1.62 8.68
N VAL A 63 -5.73 0.73 9.70
CA VAL A 63 -4.73 0.69 10.80
C VAL A 63 -3.34 0.40 10.25
N LYS A 64 -3.21 -0.57 9.34
CA LYS A 64 -1.94 -0.88 8.67
C LYS A 64 -1.39 0.31 7.90
N ALA A 65 -2.21 0.95 7.06
CA ALA A 65 -1.80 2.11 6.27
C ALA A 65 -1.36 3.28 7.15
N SER A 66 -2.10 3.57 8.22
CA SER A 66 -1.77 4.64 9.17
C SER A 66 -0.42 4.41 9.86
N PHE A 67 -0.14 3.16 10.29
CA PHE A 67 1.15 2.80 10.88
C PHE A 67 2.30 2.95 9.89
N LEU A 68 2.16 2.43 8.68
CA LEU A 68 3.18 2.53 7.64
C LEU A 68 3.42 3.99 7.22
N SER A 69 2.37 4.79 7.09
CA SER A 69 2.47 6.23 6.82
C SER A 69 3.25 6.95 7.92
N ALA A 70 2.97 6.64 9.20
CA ALA A 70 3.70 7.23 10.31
C ALA A 70 5.20 6.85 10.34
N ILE A 71 5.57 5.69 9.79
CA ILE A 71 6.99 5.33 9.60
C ILE A 71 7.62 6.14 8.47
N THR A 72 6.91 6.35 7.35
CA THR A 72 7.46 7.12 6.21
C THR A 72 7.66 8.59 6.54
N THR A 73 6.87 9.16 7.45
CA THR A 73 7.02 10.54 7.94
C THR A 73 8.02 10.67 9.09
N GLY A 74 8.43 9.55 9.71
CA GLY A 74 9.31 9.54 10.89
C GLY A 74 8.59 9.78 12.22
N ASP A 75 7.26 9.86 12.24
CA ASP A 75 6.46 10.02 13.47
C ASP A 75 6.49 8.76 14.34
N VAL A 76 6.72 7.61 13.73
CA VAL A 76 6.87 6.31 14.39
C VAL A 76 8.13 5.63 13.87
N THR A 77 8.81 4.92 14.77
CA THR A 77 9.97 4.07 14.42
C THR A 77 9.71 2.62 14.78
N SER A 78 10.25 1.72 13.96
CA SER A 78 10.27 0.28 14.22
C SER A 78 11.65 -0.26 13.87
N SER A 79 12.17 -1.17 14.67
CA SER A 79 13.42 -1.86 14.35
C SER A 79 13.25 -2.92 13.25
N LEU A 80 11.99 -3.27 12.93
CA LEU A 80 11.65 -4.33 11.97
C LEU A 80 11.19 -3.79 10.61
N VAL A 81 10.78 -2.53 10.53
CA VAL A 81 10.25 -1.92 9.32
C VAL A 81 10.93 -0.58 9.11
N SER A 82 11.79 -0.51 8.11
CA SER A 82 12.41 0.74 7.65
C SER A 82 11.42 1.60 6.87
N PRO A 83 11.65 2.92 6.72
CA PRO A 83 10.81 3.78 5.88
C PRO A 83 10.68 3.30 4.42
N VAL A 84 11.74 2.75 3.84
CA VAL A 84 11.70 2.17 2.49
C VAL A 84 10.79 0.95 2.46
N GLU A 85 10.94 0.00 3.40
CA GLU A 85 10.06 -1.16 3.50
C GLU A 85 8.61 -0.79 3.77
N ALA A 86 8.36 0.25 4.58
CA ALA A 86 7.02 0.78 4.80
C ALA A 86 6.41 1.28 3.48
N THR A 87 7.18 2.00 2.66
CA THR A 87 6.75 2.48 1.34
C THR A 87 6.46 1.30 0.39
N GLU A 88 7.30 0.25 0.39
CA GLU A 88 7.06 -0.97 -0.38
C GLU A 88 5.76 -1.66 0.02
N ILE A 89 5.53 -1.82 1.34
CA ILE A 89 4.31 -2.48 1.85
C ILE A 89 3.07 -1.64 1.52
N LEU A 90 3.14 -0.31 1.64
CA LEU A 90 2.07 0.59 1.17
C LEU A 90 1.75 0.35 -0.31
N GLY A 91 2.76 0.13 -1.14
CA GLY A 91 2.59 -0.17 -2.57
C GLY A 91 1.85 -1.48 -2.85
N THR A 92 1.75 -2.39 -1.90
CA THR A 92 0.98 -3.65 -2.03
C THR A 92 -0.49 -3.53 -1.64
N MET A 93 -0.93 -2.39 -1.10
CA MET A 93 -2.30 -2.18 -0.65
C MET A 93 -3.20 -1.75 -1.82
N LEU A 94 -4.48 -2.13 -1.76
CA LEU A 94 -5.42 -2.02 -2.88
C LEU A 94 -6.61 -1.09 -2.62
N GLY A 95 -6.80 -0.63 -1.38
CA GLY A 95 -8.02 0.03 -0.93
C GLY A 95 -8.01 1.55 -0.96
N GLY A 96 -6.91 2.17 -1.36
CA GLY A 96 -6.78 3.63 -1.42
C GLY A 96 -6.20 4.29 -0.16
N TYR A 97 -6.22 3.65 1.00
CA TYR A 97 -5.65 4.21 2.26
C TYR A 97 -4.13 4.46 2.20
N ASN A 98 -3.44 3.87 1.24
CA ASN A 98 -2.02 3.99 1.00
C ASN A 98 -1.64 5.15 0.07
N ILE A 99 -2.59 5.68 -0.70
CA ILE A 99 -2.29 6.56 -1.85
C ILE A 99 -1.72 7.89 -1.41
N GLU A 100 -2.37 8.56 -0.46
CA GLU A 100 -1.91 9.85 0.05
C GLU A 100 -0.48 9.76 0.63
N ALA A 101 -0.20 8.70 1.40
CA ALA A 101 1.12 8.45 1.96
C ALA A 101 2.17 8.22 0.86
N LEU A 102 1.85 7.46 -0.19
CA LEU A 102 2.76 7.23 -1.32
C LEU A 102 3.01 8.52 -2.12
N ILE A 103 2.00 9.38 -2.30
CA ILE A 103 2.15 10.68 -2.96
C ILE A 103 3.05 11.60 -2.12
N ALA A 104 2.91 11.60 -0.79
CA ALA A 104 3.78 12.35 0.10
C ALA A 104 5.25 11.87 0.02
N CYS A 105 5.48 10.57 -0.13
CA CYS A 105 6.82 10.02 -0.31
C CYS A 105 7.55 10.50 -1.58
N LEU A 106 6.84 11.04 -2.60
CA LEU A 106 7.47 11.62 -3.79
C LEU A 106 8.29 12.89 -3.50
N ASP A 107 8.10 13.50 -2.33
CA ASP A 107 8.86 14.68 -1.90
C ASP A 107 10.10 14.31 -1.05
N ASN A 108 10.31 13.02 -0.78
CA ASN A 108 11.43 12.51 0.01
C ASN A 108 12.38 11.71 -0.89
N ASP A 109 13.56 12.22 -1.16
CA ASP A 109 14.54 11.59 -2.08
C ASP A 109 14.89 10.14 -1.71
N ASP A 110 14.88 9.80 -0.42
CA ASP A 110 15.20 8.44 0.04
C ASP A 110 14.06 7.44 -0.24
N LEU A 111 12.82 7.92 -0.38
CA LEU A 111 11.61 7.09 -0.57
C LEU A 111 11.01 7.21 -1.98
N ALA A 112 11.30 8.30 -2.67
CA ALA A 112 10.62 8.68 -3.90
C ALA A 112 10.71 7.61 -4.99
N ALA A 113 11.86 6.97 -5.18
CA ALA A 113 12.01 5.92 -6.19
C ALA A 113 11.11 4.70 -5.90
N THR A 114 10.97 4.32 -4.63
CA THR A 114 10.06 3.24 -4.20
C THR A 114 8.61 3.66 -4.38
N ALA A 115 8.27 4.90 -4.04
CA ALA A 115 6.94 5.46 -4.23
C ALA A 115 6.55 5.55 -5.72
N VAL A 116 7.47 5.93 -6.61
CA VAL A 116 7.26 5.90 -8.07
C VAL A 116 6.90 4.49 -8.53
N THR A 117 7.64 3.48 -8.07
CA THR A 117 7.36 2.08 -8.43
C THR A 117 5.97 1.67 -7.96
N ALA A 118 5.60 1.97 -6.72
CA ALA A 118 4.30 1.66 -6.15
C ALA A 118 3.15 2.35 -6.91
N LEU A 119 3.24 3.66 -7.12
CA LEU A 119 2.21 4.46 -7.78
C LEU A 119 2.07 4.11 -9.27
N SER A 120 3.17 3.75 -9.94
CA SER A 120 3.14 3.33 -11.35
C SER A 120 2.30 2.06 -11.59
N HIS A 121 2.15 1.20 -10.58
CA HIS A 121 1.32 0.00 -10.63
C HIS A 121 -0.09 0.20 -10.07
N THR A 122 -0.40 1.39 -9.57
CA THR A 122 -1.71 1.70 -8.99
C THR A 122 -2.64 2.19 -10.09
N LEU A 123 -3.69 1.41 -10.34
CA LEU A 123 -4.74 1.74 -11.30
C LEU A 123 -5.90 2.42 -10.58
N LEU A 124 -6.67 3.25 -11.27
CA LEU A 124 -7.91 3.86 -10.78
C LEU A 124 -7.71 4.86 -9.61
N MET A 125 -6.75 5.75 -9.76
CA MET A 125 -6.49 6.83 -8.79
C MET A 125 -7.24 8.11 -9.17
N PHE A 126 -8.55 8.12 -9.10
CA PHE A 126 -9.36 9.24 -9.59
C PHE A 126 -9.03 10.58 -8.92
N ASP A 127 -9.15 10.66 -7.61
CA ASP A 127 -8.93 11.92 -6.87
C ASP A 127 -7.43 12.26 -6.77
N ALA A 128 -6.61 11.27 -6.45
CA ALA A 128 -5.17 11.43 -6.27
C ALA A 128 -4.39 11.69 -7.58
N PHE A 129 -5.00 11.46 -8.74
CA PHE A 129 -4.40 11.83 -10.03
C PHE A 129 -4.04 13.32 -10.09
N HIS A 130 -4.92 14.18 -9.59
CA HIS A 130 -4.70 15.63 -9.60
C HIS A 130 -3.54 16.03 -8.69
N ASP A 131 -3.36 15.37 -7.56
CA ASP A 131 -2.27 15.64 -6.62
C ASP A 131 -0.91 15.30 -7.25
N VAL A 132 -0.81 14.17 -7.96
CA VAL A 132 0.41 13.78 -8.68
C VAL A 132 0.66 14.73 -9.87
N ASP A 133 -0.37 15.09 -10.63
CA ASP A 133 -0.27 16.04 -11.75
C ASP A 133 0.19 17.43 -11.27
N GLU A 134 -0.33 17.91 -10.14
CA GLU A 134 0.08 19.17 -9.55
C GLU A 134 1.55 19.14 -9.10
N LYS A 135 1.99 18.08 -8.42
CA LYS A 135 3.41 17.90 -8.07
C LYS A 135 4.31 17.88 -9.31
N ALA A 136 3.89 17.19 -10.37
CA ALA A 136 4.65 17.14 -11.63
C ALA A 136 4.76 18.52 -12.28
N LYS A 137 3.66 19.30 -12.33
CA LYS A 137 3.63 20.68 -12.82
C LYS A 137 4.49 21.63 -12.00
N ASN A 138 4.62 21.38 -10.70
CA ASN A 138 5.47 22.13 -9.79
C ASN A 138 6.94 21.68 -9.82
N GLY A 139 7.30 20.78 -10.75
CA GLY A 139 8.70 20.41 -11.01
C GLY A 139 9.20 19.18 -10.26
N ASN A 140 8.33 18.42 -9.58
CA ASN A 140 8.70 17.15 -8.96
C ASN A 140 8.97 16.10 -10.06
N ALA A 141 10.25 15.71 -10.22
CA ALA A 141 10.67 14.78 -11.25
C ALA A 141 10.12 13.35 -11.04
N TYR A 142 9.92 12.95 -9.81
CA TYR A 142 9.36 11.64 -9.46
C TYR A 142 7.86 11.57 -9.81
N ALA A 143 7.10 12.61 -9.51
CA ALA A 143 5.71 12.71 -9.92
C ALA A 143 5.57 12.70 -11.45
N MET A 144 6.49 13.35 -12.17
CA MET A 144 6.54 13.28 -13.63
C MET A 144 6.77 11.85 -14.13
N GLN A 145 7.63 11.07 -13.50
CA GLN A 145 7.84 9.65 -13.85
C GLN A 145 6.57 8.82 -13.64
N VAL A 146 5.83 9.04 -12.55
CA VAL A 146 4.53 8.38 -12.31
C VAL A 146 3.55 8.71 -13.43
N MET A 147 3.39 10.00 -13.78
CA MET A 147 2.51 10.45 -14.85
C MET A 147 2.87 9.82 -16.21
N GLN A 148 4.16 9.74 -16.52
CA GLN A 148 4.66 9.10 -17.73
C GLN A 148 4.36 7.59 -17.75
N SER A 149 4.53 6.91 -16.60
CA SER A 149 4.20 5.49 -16.46
C SER A 149 2.71 5.23 -16.72
N TRP A 150 1.83 6.03 -16.15
CA TRP A 150 0.39 5.91 -16.37
C TRP A 150 0.01 6.17 -17.83
N ALA A 151 0.60 7.19 -18.47
CA ALA A 151 0.37 7.50 -19.87
C ALA A 151 0.87 6.39 -20.82
N ALA A 152 1.88 5.64 -20.44
CA ALA A 152 2.41 4.51 -21.19
C ALA A 152 1.67 3.19 -20.96
N GLY A 153 0.72 3.15 -20.01
CA GLY A 153 -0.03 1.95 -19.66
C GLY A 153 -0.84 1.39 -20.84
N GLU A 154 -0.93 0.06 -20.94
CA GLU A 154 -1.63 -0.62 -22.05
C GLU A 154 -3.09 -0.18 -22.22
N TRP A 155 -3.77 0.17 -21.11
CA TRP A 155 -5.15 0.66 -21.18
C TRP A 155 -5.29 2.01 -21.91
N PHE A 156 -4.24 2.85 -21.91
CA PHE A 156 -4.23 4.08 -22.70
C PHE A 156 -3.85 3.82 -24.16
N THR A 157 -2.87 2.96 -24.39
CA THR A 157 -2.39 2.64 -25.72
C THR A 157 -3.40 1.80 -26.52
N SER A 158 -4.13 0.90 -25.86
CA SER A 158 -5.19 0.11 -26.48
C SER A 158 -6.45 0.94 -26.83
N ARG A 159 -6.72 2.04 -26.11
CA ARG A 159 -7.83 2.95 -26.42
C ARG A 159 -7.69 3.65 -27.79
N LYS A 160 -6.48 3.94 -28.23
CA LYS A 160 -6.25 4.52 -29.57
C LYS A 160 -6.81 3.65 -30.67
N GLN A 161 -6.80 2.33 -30.52
CA GLN A 161 -7.39 1.41 -31.49
C GLN A 161 -8.93 1.35 -31.44
N LEU A 162 -9.52 1.74 -30.30
CA LEU A 162 -10.98 1.82 -30.15
C LEU A 162 -11.56 3.12 -30.67
N GLU A 163 -10.87 4.24 -30.52
CA GLU A 163 -11.30 5.56 -31.03
C GLU A 163 -11.38 5.58 -32.58
N ASP A 164 -10.47 4.89 -33.25
CA ASP A 164 -10.51 4.75 -34.74
C ASP A 164 -11.73 3.95 -35.23
N LYS A 165 -12.50 3.30 -34.34
CA LYS A 165 -13.66 2.45 -34.69
C LYS A 165 -15.00 2.96 -34.17
N ILE A 166 -15.02 3.97 -33.32
CA ILE A 166 -16.25 4.54 -32.77
C ILE A 166 -16.55 5.86 -33.48
N THR A 167 -17.38 5.78 -34.52
CA THR A 167 -18.05 6.95 -35.05
C THR A 167 -19.17 7.33 -34.09
N LEU A 168 -18.95 8.31 -33.22
CA LEU A 168 -20.03 8.92 -32.44
C LEU A 168 -20.97 9.64 -33.39
N THR A 169 -22.10 9.03 -33.67
CA THR A 169 -23.23 9.74 -34.28
C THR A 169 -23.84 10.60 -33.18
N VAL A 170 -23.54 11.90 -33.21
CA VAL A 170 -24.23 12.87 -32.35
C VAL A 170 -25.60 13.11 -32.98
N PHE A 171 -26.66 12.78 -32.24
CA PHE A 171 -28.05 13.12 -32.57
C PHE A 171 -28.39 14.52 -32.07
#